data_7b8fedb814e2103ed22d601eebc8a11b
#
_entry.id   7b8fedb814e2103ed22d601eebc8a11b
#
_cell.length_a   1.000
_cell.length_b   1.000
_cell.length_c   1.000
_cell.angle_alpha   90.00
_cell.angle_beta   90.00
_cell.angle_gamma   90.00
#
_symmetry.space_group_name_H-M   'P 1'
#
loop_
_entity.id
_entity.type
_entity.pdbx_description
1 polymer ?
#
loop_
_entity_poly.entity_id
_entity_poly.type
_entity_poly.pdbx_seq_one_letter_code
_entity_poly.pdbx_strand_id
1 'polypeptide(L)'
;MSTPRISYAHMNATVNPKHVDSLVRFFESGAKPERDDGYGVEIEHLPIRNGTDQAVNYYEPNGVEELLNRMRPYYDADKEYWENGRLVGLARKGISISLEPGAQIECSIGVLHSPEELAVEYGRFRQEIDPILDALDFRLVNYGYQPNTSYADIPVNPKSRYEAMTDYLGRVGQYGLCMMRGSASTQVSIDYQSEQDAIRKLRVGTAVGPILAWFFRNTPYFEGVENPFPLLRQRMWDFLDCQRTNLIPGLYDDRFGWEDYAVDVLSTPMMFADLTHTPEAEGLPEAQKHRAAFRDNAGEIYPDRELNAYEVNHVLSTHFNDVRLKNFIELRHWDSLPVERAQRLTEVIGALFYNDANLDRLTSYFDGLSDLDVLEAKANLQAHGAESTPYGQPLDFWQEFLGLEGLLADVPGDPAHPDVFQA
;
A
#
# COMPACT_ATOMS: atom_id res chain seq x y z
N MET A 1 -24.26 9.75 0.42
CA MET A 1 -23.07 9.26 -0.29
C MET A 1 -23.28 7.79 -0.57
N SER A 2 -22.74 7.23 -1.67
CA SER A 2 -22.82 5.78 -1.92
C SER A 2 -21.90 5.06 -0.93
N THR A 3 -22.38 3.94 -0.38
CA THR A 3 -21.57 3.08 0.49
C THR A 3 -20.48 2.40 -0.35
N PRO A 4 -19.25 2.24 0.17
CA PRO A 4 -18.21 1.42 -0.45
C PRO A 4 -18.74 0.01 -0.75
N ARG A 5 -18.21 -0.63 -1.79
CA ARG A 5 -18.65 -1.95 -2.22
C ARG A 5 -17.46 -2.89 -2.37
N ILE A 6 -17.68 -4.14 -2.08
CA ILE A 6 -16.81 -5.26 -2.43
C ILE A 6 -17.58 -6.23 -3.32
N SER A 7 -16.88 -7.02 -4.12
CA SER A 7 -17.50 -7.99 -5.02
C SER A 7 -17.31 -9.40 -4.49
N TYR A 8 -18.40 -10.15 -4.38
CA TYR A 8 -18.36 -11.58 -4.05
C TYR A 8 -18.53 -12.45 -5.32
N ALA A 9 -18.50 -11.85 -6.50
CA ALA A 9 -18.81 -12.57 -7.75
C ALA A 9 -17.82 -13.73 -8.06
N HIS A 10 -16.61 -13.63 -7.56
CA HIS A 10 -15.55 -14.61 -7.76
C HIS A 10 -15.56 -15.76 -6.74
N MET A 11 -16.23 -15.64 -5.60
CA MET A 11 -16.25 -16.70 -4.56
C MET A 11 -16.77 -18.06 -5.03
N ASN A 12 -17.49 -18.10 -6.15
CA ASN A 12 -17.97 -19.34 -6.76
C ASN A 12 -17.19 -19.73 -8.04
N ALA A 13 -16.09 -19.04 -8.33
CA ALA A 13 -15.27 -19.35 -9.50
C ALA A 13 -14.50 -20.66 -9.30
N THR A 14 -14.37 -21.43 -10.37
CA THR A 14 -13.48 -22.60 -10.36
C THR A 14 -12.06 -22.13 -10.66
N VAL A 15 -11.16 -22.33 -9.70
CA VAL A 15 -9.73 -22.01 -9.83
C VAL A 15 -8.90 -23.28 -9.94
N ASN A 16 -7.71 -23.18 -10.50
CA ASN A 16 -6.78 -24.32 -10.60
C ASN A 16 -6.25 -24.68 -9.19
N PRO A 17 -6.48 -25.91 -8.69
CA PRO A 17 -6.01 -26.32 -7.36
C PRO A 17 -4.49 -26.19 -7.18
N LYS A 18 -3.69 -26.44 -8.24
CA LYS A 18 -2.22 -26.30 -8.17
C LYS A 18 -1.80 -24.84 -7.95
N HIS A 19 -2.56 -23.88 -8.48
CA HIS A 19 -2.33 -22.46 -8.24
C HIS A 19 -2.69 -22.09 -6.80
N VAL A 20 -3.82 -22.62 -6.27
CA VAL A 20 -4.20 -22.47 -4.86
C VAL A 20 -3.09 -22.97 -3.94
N ASP A 21 -2.64 -24.22 -4.18
CA ASP A 21 -1.53 -24.82 -3.41
C ASP A 21 -0.25 -23.97 -3.47
N SER A 22 0.01 -23.30 -4.59
CA SER A 22 1.20 -22.43 -4.72
C SER A 22 1.10 -21.18 -3.86
N LEU A 23 -0.08 -20.54 -3.81
CA LEU A 23 -0.33 -19.38 -2.95
C LEU A 23 -0.32 -19.77 -1.47
N VAL A 24 -0.99 -20.88 -1.10
CA VAL A 24 -1.01 -21.36 0.29
C VAL A 24 0.41 -21.64 0.77
N ARG A 25 1.24 -22.37 -0.01
CA ARG A 25 2.66 -22.59 0.34
C ARG A 25 3.45 -21.28 0.45
N PHE A 26 3.15 -20.28 -0.37
CA PHE A 26 3.79 -18.98 -0.25
C PHE A 26 3.41 -18.30 1.09
N PHE A 27 2.15 -18.38 1.50
CA PHE A 27 1.72 -17.87 2.82
C PHE A 27 2.37 -18.68 3.94
N GLU A 28 2.37 -20.01 3.86
CA GLU A 28 3.07 -20.89 4.82
C GLU A 28 4.54 -20.52 5.00
N SER A 29 5.22 -20.16 3.90
CA SER A 29 6.63 -19.77 3.93
C SER A 29 6.91 -18.49 4.73
N GLY A 30 5.90 -17.66 4.95
CA GLY A 30 5.98 -16.45 5.77
C GLY A 30 5.72 -16.69 7.24
N ALA A 31 5.18 -17.86 7.61
CA ALA A 31 4.90 -18.16 9.00
C ALA A 31 6.21 -18.32 9.80
N LYS A 32 6.33 -17.57 10.90
CA LYS A 32 7.46 -17.62 11.84
C LYS A 32 7.00 -18.22 13.16
N PRO A 33 7.08 -19.56 13.34
CA PRO A 33 6.61 -20.21 14.57
C PRO A 33 7.31 -19.70 15.84
N GLU A 34 8.60 -19.38 15.72
CA GLU A 34 9.33 -18.63 16.75
C GLU A 34 9.15 -17.13 16.45
N ARG A 35 8.67 -16.41 17.46
CA ARG A 35 8.34 -15.00 17.30
C ARG A 35 9.59 -14.17 17.01
N ASP A 36 9.55 -13.45 15.90
CA ASP A 36 10.55 -12.49 15.48
C ASP A 36 9.80 -11.25 14.95
N ASP A 37 9.45 -10.34 15.87
CA ASP A 37 8.57 -9.20 15.63
C ASP A 37 9.22 -8.20 14.64
N GLY A 38 9.28 -8.57 13.36
CA GLY A 38 9.87 -7.78 12.29
C GLY A 38 8.90 -6.76 11.69
N TYR A 39 9.43 -5.61 11.29
CA TYR A 39 8.69 -4.57 10.56
C TYR A 39 9.32 -4.32 9.21
N GLY A 40 8.49 -4.18 8.18
CA GLY A 40 8.83 -3.51 6.94
C GLY A 40 8.07 -2.19 6.85
N VAL A 41 8.72 -1.10 6.50
CA VAL A 41 8.06 0.19 6.37
C VAL A 41 8.35 0.78 5.01
N GLU A 42 7.30 1.12 4.28
CA GLU A 42 7.35 1.82 3.00
C GLU A 42 6.87 3.26 3.20
N ILE A 43 7.67 4.22 2.75
CA ILE A 43 7.31 5.63 2.77
C ILE A 43 7.40 6.15 1.35
N GLU A 44 6.27 6.47 0.76
CA GLU A 44 6.17 7.10 -0.55
C GLU A 44 6.29 8.62 -0.41
N HIS A 45 6.99 9.26 -1.34
CA HIS A 45 7.21 10.69 -1.35
C HIS A 45 6.73 11.28 -2.66
N LEU A 46 6.10 12.44 -2.58
CA LEU A 46 5.72 13.23 -3.75
C LEU A 46 6.87 14.19 -4.08
N PRO A 47 7.55 14.05 -5.23
CA PRO A 47 8.55 15.01 -5.67
C PRO A 47 7.85 16.28 -6.16
N ILE A 48 8.20 17.44 -5.59
CA ILE A 48 7.62 18.73 -5.97
C ILE A 48 8.71 19.79 -6.17
N ARG A 49 8.51 20.67 -7.16
CA ARG A 49 9.43 21.75 -7.51
C ARG A 49 9.45 22.83 -6.44
N ASN A 50 10.63 23.27 -6.03
CA ASN A 50 10.75 24.38 -5.08
C ASN A 50 10.08 25.66 -5.62
N GLY A 51 9.42 26.39 -4.75
CA GLY A 51 8.77 27.67 -5.05
C GLY A 51 7.45 27.60 -5.82
N THR A 52 7.10 26.46 -6.46
CA THR A 52 5.85 26.31 -7.23
C THR A 52 4.95 25.20 -6.73
N ASP A 53 5.48 24.24 -5.96
CA ASP A 53 4.82 23.01 -5.50
C ASP A 53 4.23 22.13 -6.63
N GLN A 54 4.69 22.36 -7.88
CA GLN A 54 4.31 21.52 -9.01
C GLN A 54 5.02 20.18 -8.95
N ALA A 55 4.33 19.13 -9.35
CA ALA A 55 4.91 17.78 -9.43
C ALA A 55 6.17 17.77 -10.31
N VAL A 56 7.21 17.09 -9.84
CA VAL A 56 8.40 16.78 -10.63
C VAL A 56 8.20 15.40 -11.24
N ASN A 57 8.19 15.34 -12.58
CA ASN A 57 7.99 14.08 -13.26
C ASN A 57 9.30 13.34 -13.58
N TYR A 58 9.15 12.13 -14.09
CA TYR A 58 10.30 11.26 -14.39
C TYR A 58 11.18 11.82 -15.53
N TYR A 59 10.58 12.40 -16.58
CA TYR A 59 11.22 12.68 -17.87
C TYR A 59 11.77 14.10 -18.00
N GLU A 60 11.39 15.02 -17.13
CA GLU A 60 11.80 16.42 -17.26
C GLU A 60 13.29 16.61 -16.93
N PRO A 61 13.94 17.66 -17.45
CA PRO A 61 15.30 18.02 -17.03
C PRO A 61 15.38 18.24 -15.50
N ASN A 62 16.41 17.69 -14.86
CA ASN A 62 16.51 17.68 -13.40
C ASN A 62 15.31 17.02 -12.72
N GLY A 63 14.70 16.02 -13.35
CA GLY A 63 13.59 15.26 -12.83
C GLY A 63 14.02 14.00 -12.08
N VAL A 64 13.06 13.07 -11.91
CA VAL A 64 13.27 11.87 -11.09
C VAL A 64 14.25 10.87 -11.72
N GLU A 65 14.35 10.78 -13.05
CA GLU A 65 15.37 9.96 -13.71
C GLU A 65 16.79 10.43 -13.34
N GLU A 66 17.03 11.74 -13.36
CA GLU A 66 18.31 12.31 -12.98
C GLU A 66 18.62 12.09 -11.48
N LEU A 67 17.61 12.21 -10.62
CA LEU A 67 17.75 11.89 -9.20
C LEU A 67 18.22 10.45 -9.00
N LEU A 68 17.52 9.46 -9.59
CA LEU A 68 17.91 8.06 -9.47
C LEU A 68 19.34 7.81 -9.97
N ASN A 69 19.72 8.42 -11.12
CA ASN A 69 21.07 8.29 -11.65
C ASN A 69 22.15 8.83 -10.71
N ARG A 70 21.88 9.96 -10.02
CA ARG A 70 22.80 10.52 -9.03
C ARG A 70 22.86 9.74 -7.73
N MET A 71 21.80 8.98 -7.40
CA MET A 71 21.77 8.12 -6.22
C MET A 71 22.52 6.80 -6.39
N ARG A 72 22.78 6.35 -7.63
CA ARG A 72 23.48 5.05 -7.90
C ARG A 72 24.74 4.79 -7.07
N PRO A 73 25.62 5.77 -6.80
CA PRO A 73 26.83 5.51 -6.00
C PRO A 73 26.57 5.05 -4.56
N TYR A 74 25.36 5.22 -4.03
CA TYR A 74 25.00 4.82 -2.68
C TYR A 74 24.37 3.42 -2.63
N TYR A 75 24.12 2.77 -3.79
CA TYR A 75 23.41 1.50 -3.91
C TYR A 75 24.26 0.44 -4.58
N ASP A 76 23.82 -0.83 -4.46
CA ASP A 76 24.54 -1.97 -5.03
C ASP A 76 24.33 -1.98 -6.56
N ALA A 77 25.40 -1.98 -7.33
CA ALA A 77 25.35 -1.91 -8.79
C ALA A 77 24.64 -3.13 -9.45
N ASP A 78 24.62 -4.27 -8.78
CA ASP A 78 23.91 -5.48 -9.20
C ASP A 78 22.44 -5.51 -8.77
N LYS A 79 21.98 -4.46 -8.06
CA LYS A 79 20.59 -4.27 -7.63
C LYS A 79 19.98 -2.98 -8.19
N GLU A 80 20.38 -2.62 -9.39
CA GLU A 80 19.75 -1.58 -10.18
C GLU A 80 18.58 -2.20 -11.00
N TYR A 81 17.42 -1.59 -10.95
CA TYR A 81 16.25 -2.03 -11.71
C TYR A 81 16.08 -1.17 -12.95
N TRP A 82 16.11 -1.81 -14.11
CA TRP A 82 16.03 -1.15 -15.40
C TRP A 82 14.84 -1.65 -16.20
N GLU A 83 14.06 -0.74 -16.76
CA GLU A 83 13.00 -1.04 -17.72
C GLU A 83 13.12 -0.13 -18.96
N ASN A 84 13.02 -0.71 -20.15
CA ASN A 84 13.13 0.01 -21.42
C ASN A 84 14.41 0.88 -21.51
N GLY A 85 15.52 0.43 -20.94
CA GLY A 85 16.79 1.14 -20.89
C GLY A 85 16.83 2.35 -19.95
N ARG A 86 15.86 2.47 -19.05
CA ARG A 86 15.75 3.54 -18.05
C ARG A 86 15.79 2.97 -16.63
N LEU A 87 16.44 3.69 -15.75
CA LEU A 87 16.58 3.31 -14.33
C LEU A 87 15.27 3.61 -13.58
N VAL A 88 14.65 2.59 -12.99
CA VAL A 88 13.36 2.71 -12.29
C VAL A 88 13.42 2.30 -10.83
N GLY A 89 14.57 1.91 -10.33
CA GLY A 89 14.75 1.57 -8.92
C GLY A 89 16.19 1.20 -8.58
N LEU A 90 16.47 1.23 -7.30
CA LEU A 90 17.80 0.98 -6.70
C LEU A 90 17.61 0.19 -5.40
N ALA A 91 18.51 -0.73 -5.09
CA ALA A 91 18.49 -1.37 -3.79
C ALA A 91 19.88 -1.61 -3.23
N ARG A 92 19.94 -1.77 -1.92
CA ARG A 92 21.06 -2.29 -1.13
C ARG A 92 20.50 -3.03 0.07
N LYS A 93 21.35 -3.64 0.86
CA LYS A 93 20.88 -4.35 2.06
C LYS A 93 20.06 -3.41 2.98
N GLY A 94 18.86 -3.80 3.28
CA GLY A 94 17.96 -3.13 4.22
C GLY A 94 17.16 -1.95 3.66
N ILE A 95 17.40 -1.51 2.42
CA ILE A 95 16.65 -0.40 1.81
C ILE A 95 16.56 -0.57 0.30
N SER A 96 15.38 -0.27 -0.24
CA SER A 96 15.17 -0.13 -1.68
C SER A 96 14.44 1.17 -2.01
N ILE A 97 14.75 1.70 -3.19
CA ILE A 97 14.06 2.85 -3.76
C ILE A 97 13.34 2.37 -5.02
N SER A 98 12.06 2.59 -5.07
CA SER A 98 11.25 2.30 -6.24
C SER A 98 10.41 3.50 -6.67
N LEU A 99 9.74 3.40 -7.79
CA LEU A 99 8.85 4.44 -8.30
C LEU A 99 7.42 3.93 -8.38
N GLU A 100 6.51 4.73 -7.87
CA GLU A 100 5.08 4.61 -8.10
C GLU A 100 4.66 5.34 -9.40
N PRO A 101 3.47 5.07 -10.00
CA PRO A 101 3.14 5.47 -11.39
C PRO A 101 3.41 6.92 -11.76
N GLY A 102 3.13 7.87 -10.89
CA GLY A 102 3.35 9.31 -11.10
C GLY A 102 4.76 9.79 -10.72
N ALA A 103 5.73 8.86 -10.64
CA ALA A 103 7.09 9.08 -10.19
C ALA A 103 7.21 9.43 -8.69
N GLN A 104 6.22 9.06 -7.87
CA GLN A 104 6.36 9.09 -6.43
C GLN A 104 7.54 8.18 -6.06
N ILE A 105 8.38 8.64 -5.14
CA ILE A 105 9.60 7.93 -4.73
C ILE A 105 9.28 7.14 -3.48
N GLU A 106 9.22 5.82 -3.62
CA GLU A 106 9.04 4.90 -2.51
C GLU A 106 10.39 4.52 -1.91
N CYS A 107 10.49 4.71 -0.61
CA CYS A 107 11.61 4.24 0.22
C CYS A 107 11.10 3.08 1.09
N SER A 108 11.48 1.84 0.72
CA SER A 108 11.12 0.65 1.50
C SER A 108 12.27 0.25 2.39
N ILE A 109 12.06 0.20 3.70
CA ILE A 109 13.04 -0.11 4.73
C ILE A 109 12.61 -1.37 5.48
N GLY A 110 13.50 -2.34 5.62
CA GLY A 110 13.25 -3.56 6.38
C GLY A 110 14.29 -4.67 6.16
N VAL A 111 14.33 -5.70 6.98
CA VAL A 111 13.48 -5.93 8.17
C VAL A 111 14.03 -5.10 9.32
N LEU A 112 13.14 -4.38 10.04
CA LEU A 112 13.46 -3.67 11.28
C LEU A 112 12.98 -4.51 12.48
N HIS A 113 13.70 -4.44 13.59
CA HIS A 113 13.32 -5.13 14.84
C HIS A 113 12.82 -4.17 15.92
N SER A 114 12.88 -2.88 15.66
CA SER A 114 12.24 -1.86 16.49
C SER A 114 11.81 -0.65 15.65
N PRO A 115 10.78 0.09 16.08
CA PRO A 115 10.35 1.30 15.38
C PRO A 115 11.42 2.41 15.32
N GLU A 116 12.33 2.46 16.31
CA GLU A 116 13.40 3.45 16.39
C GLU A 116 14.43 3.26 15.27
N GLU A 117 14.63 2.04 14.79
CA GLU A 117 15.52 1.74 13.66
C GLU A 117 15.05 2.43 12.39
N LEU A 118 13.73 2.67 12.24
CA LEU A 118 13.18 3.38 11.08
C LEU A 118 13.79 4.78 10.93
N ALA A 119 13.80 5.56 12.00
CA ALA A 119 14.34 6.93 11.96
C ALA A 119 15.84 6.93 11.62
N VAL A 120 16.59 5.92 12.08
CA VAL A 120 18.02 5.78 11.79
C VAL A 120 18.26 5.49 10.30
N GLU A 121 17.58 4.48 9.75
CA GLU A 121 17.78 4.09 8.34
C GLU A 121 17.23 5.14 7.37
N TYR A 122 16.07 5.74 7.70
CA TYR A 122 15.52 6.86 6.93
C TYR A 122 16.41 8.09 7.00
N GLY A 123 17.03 8.39 8.16
CA GLY A 123 17.98 9.48 8.30
C GLY A 123 19.21 9.31 7.41
N ARG A 124 19.70 8.07 7.19
CA ARG A 124 20.77 7.78 6.21
C ARG A 124 20.31 8.06 4.78
N PHE A 125 19.11 7.61 4.42
CA PHE A 125 18.51 7.91 3.12
C PHE A 125 18.43 9.42 2.87
N ARG A 126 17.98 10.21 3.85
CA ARG A 126 17.90 11.67 3.75
C ARG A 126 19.29 12.32 3.57
N GLN A 127 20.30 11.86 4.32
CA GLN A 127 21.68 12.37 4.17
C GLN A 127 22.25 12.15 2.77
N GLU A 128 21.85 11.07 2.09
CA GLU A 128 22.29 10.74 0.74
C GLU A 128 21.48 11.51 -0.33
N ILE A 129 20.17 11.63 -0.17
CA ILE A 129 19.31 12.20 -1.20
C ILE A 129 19.22 13.73 -1.12
N ASP A 130 19.22 14.34 0.07
CA ASP A 130 18.97 15.78 0.23
C ASP A 130 19.95 16.67 -0.55
N PRO A 131 21.26 16.42 -0.55
CA PRO A 131 22.19 17.21 -1.37
C PRO A 131 21.92 17.08 -2.87
N ILE A 132 21.34 15.97 -3.31
CA ILE A 132 20.98 15.77 -4.71
C ILE A 132 19.70 16.55 -5.04
N LEU A 133 18.71 16.50 -4.15
CA LEU A 133 17.47 17.26 -4.28
C LEU A 133 17.73 18.77 -4.38
N ASP A 134 18.58 19.29 -3.49
CA ASP A 134 19.01 20.69 -3.52
C ASP A 134 19.64 21.08 -4.87
N ALA A 135 20.51 20.22 -5.40
CA ALA A 135 21.17 20.45 -6.69
C ALA A 135 20.22 20.33 -7.89
N LEU A 136 19.08 19.63 -7.75
CA LEU A 136 18.05 19.45 -8.78
C LEU A 136 16.87 20.42 -8.62
N ASP A 137 16.88 21.26 -7.58
CA ASP A 137 15.86 22.28 -7.26
C ASP A 137 14.45 21.70 -7.06
N PHE A 138 14.34 20.58 -6.33
CA PHE A 138 13.06 20.08 -5.86
C PHE A 138 13.16 19.40 -4.49
N ARG A 139 12.04 19.14 -3.87
CA ARG A 139 11.98 18.49 -2.56
C ARG A 139 10.98 17.32 -2.57
N LEU A 140 11.11 16.46 -1.58
CA LEU A 140 10.17 15.36 -1.31
C LEU A 140 9.23 15.78 -0.19
N VAL A 141 7.92 15.62 -0.42
CA VAL A 141 6.90 15.85 0.60
C VAL A 141 6.13 14.58 0.91
N ASN A 142 5.73 14.45 2.17
CA ASN A 142 4.95 13.33 2.67
C ASN A 142 3.50 13.77 2.84
N TYR A 143 2.75 13.88 1.74
CA TYR A 143 1.30 14.06 1.75
C TYR A 143 0.63 12.83 1.15
N GLY A 144 -0.59 12.55 1.55
CA GLY A 144 -1.36 11.44 0.97
C GLY A 144 -1.80 11.68 -0.47
N TYR A 145 -1.70 12.92 -0.97
CA TYR A 145 -2.00 13.27 -2.34
C TYR A 145 -1.20 14.47 -2.82
N GLN A 146 -1.00 14.56 -4.15
CA GLN A 146 -0.31 15.64 -4.83
C GLN A 146 -0.94 17.01 -4.51
N PRO A 147 -0.17 17.95 -3.92
CA PRO A 147 -0.76 19.16 -3.38
C PRO A 147 -1.25 20.13 -4.45
N ASN A 148 -0.56 20.27 -5.58
CA ASN A 148 -0.81 21.38 -6.51
C ASN A 148 -1.04 20.96 -7.96
N THR A 149 -0.48 19.83 -8.41
CA THR A 149 -0.58 19.39 -9.81
C THR A 149 -1.73 18.43 -10.00
N SER A 150 -2.55 18.63 -11.04
CA SER A 150 -3.59 17.66 -11.40
C SER A 150 -2.96 16.36 -11.88
N TYR A 151 -3.55 15.23 -11.49
CA TYR A 151 -3.12 13.91 -11.97
C TYR A 151 -3.10 13.80 -13.50
N ALA A 152 -3.93 14.57 -14.19
CA ALA A 152 -4.00 14.58 -15.65
C ALA A 152 -2.70 15.10 -16.28
N ASP A 153 -1.99 15.97 -15.57
CA ASP A 153 -0.74 16.60 -16.03
C ASP A 153 0.52 15.83 -15.59
N ILE A 154 0.36 14.75 -14.80
CA ILE A 154 1.47 13.93 -14.35
C ILE A 154 1.63 12.73 -15.29
N PRO A 155 2.73 12.64 -16.07
CA PRO A 155 2.98 11.49 -16.92
C PRO A 155 3.33 10.24 -16.10
N VAL A 156 2.98 9.07 -16.61
CA VAL A 156 3.36 7.79 -16.02
C VAL A 156 4.84 7.52 -16.28
N ASN A 157 5.56 7.02 -15.30
CA ASN A 157 6.96 6.61 -15.42
C ASN A 157 7.13 5.38 -16.37
N PRO A 158 8.37 5.01 -16.78
CA PRO A 158 8.58 4.03 -17.85
C PRO A 158 8.36 2.55 -17.46
N LYS A 159 7.87 2.23 -16.25
CA LYS A 159 7.55 0.85 -15.89
C LYS A 159 6.40 0.33 -16.78
N SER A 160 6.64 -0.77 -17.51
CA SER A 160 5.70 -1.34 -18.49
C SER A 160 4.34 -1.72 -17.89
N ARG A 161 4.34 -2.18 -16.63
CA ARG A 161 3.08 -2.50 -15.91
C ARG A 161 2.13 -1.31 -15.80
N TYR A 162 2.65 -0.10 -15.69
CA TYR A 162 1.83 1.10 -15.46
C TYR A 162 1.07 1.58 -16.69
N GLU A 163 1.53 1.23 -17.91
CA GLU A 163 0.76 1.46 -19.12
C GLU A 163 -0.51 0.60 -19.12
N ALA A 164 -0.38 -0.69 -18.87
CA ALA A 164 -1.52 -1.61 -18.76
C ALA A 164 -2.47 -1.24 -17.62
N MET A 165 -1.92 -0.87 -16.45
CA MET A 165 -2.71 -0.39 -15.31
C MET A 165 -3.45 0.91 -15.64
N THR A 166 -2.84 1.83 -16.36
CA THR A 166 -3.48 3.09 -16.80
C THR A 166 -4.69 2.81 -17.71
N ASP A 167 -4.55 1.88 -18.66
CA ASP A 167 -5.66 1.50 -19.54
C ASP A 167 -6.80 0.82 -18.75
N TYR A 168 -6.47 -0.08 -17.84
CA TYR A 168 -7.46 -0.76 -17.01
C TYR A 168 -8.16 0.20 -16.02
N LEU A 169 -7.39 0.87 -15.17
CA LEU A 169 -7.90 1.71 -14.09
C LEU A 169 -8.52 3.02 -14.61
N GLY A 170 -8.22 3.42 -15.83
CA GLY A 170 -8.92 4.51 -16.51
C GLY A 170 -10.36 4.18 -16.92
N ARG A 171 -10.74 2.89 -16.86
CA ARG A 171 -12.08 2.39 -17.27
C ARG A 171 -12.93 1.91 -16.08
N VAL A 172 -12.31 1.66 -14.93
CA VAL A 172 -12.99 1.12 -13.75
C VAL A 172 -12.98 2.15 -12.61
N GLY A 173 -14.08 2.17 -11.86
CA GLY A 173 -14.22 3.05 -10.70
C GLY A 173 -14.22 4.54 -11.01
N GLN A 174 -13.96 5.36 -9.99
CA GLN A 174 -14.03 6.81 -10.06
C GLN A 174 -12.65 7.50 -9.96
N TYR A 175 -11.68 6.84 -9.34
CA TYR A 175 -10.40 7.44 -8.96
C TYR A 175 -9.16 6.76 -9.56
N GLY A 176 -9.31 5.88 -10.57
CA GLY A 176 -8.22 5.05 -11.07
C GLY A 176 -6.94 5.81 -11.39
N LEU A 177 -7.01 6.77 -12.32
CA LEU A 177 -5.85 7.54 -12.72
C LEU A 177 -5.40 8.55 -11.66
N CYS A 178 -6.36 9.09 -10.91
CA CYS A 178 -6.13 9.99 -9.79
C CYS A 178 -5.29 9.29 -8.70
N MET A 179 -5.73 8.10 -8.27
CA MET A 179 -5.01 7.27 -7.31
C MET A 179 -3.60 6.93 -7.81
N MET A 180 -3.46 6.45 -9.05
CA MET A 180 -2.16 6.04 -9.60
C MET A 180 -1.12 7.15 -9.61
N ARG A 181 -1.52 8.35 -10.04
CA ARG A 181 -0.57 9.42 -10.36
C ARG A 181 -0.40 10.44 -9.24
N GLY A 182 -1.40 10.58 -8.37
CA GLY A 182 -1.42 11.62 -7.37
C GLY A 182 -1.28 11.15 -5.93
N SER A 183 -1.59 9.89 -5.61
CA SER A 183 -1.57 9.43 -4.21
C SER A 183 -0.19 8.97 -3.75
N ALA A 184 0.05 9.09 -2.45
CA ALA A 184 1.21 8.52 -1.77
C ALA A 184 0.83 8.02 -0.38
N SER A 185 1.53 7.00 0.11
CA SER A 185 1.21 6.29 1.36
C SER A 185 2.42 6.01 2.22
N THR A 186 2.15 5.71 3.47
CA THR A 186 3.02 4.92 4.35
C THR A 186 2.38 3.56 4.54
N GLN A 187 3.13 2.49 4.43
CA GLN A 187 2.67 1.13 4.61
C GLN A 187 3.54 0.45 5.66
N VAL A 188 2.92 -0.37 6.51
CA VAL A 188 3.63 -1.13 7.55
C VAL A 188 3.36 -2.61 7.36
N SER A 189 4.42 -3.37 7.18
CA SER A 189 4.38 -4.83 7.07
C SER A 189 4.75 -5.45 8.41
N ILE A 190 4.02 -6.51 8.79
CA ILE A 190 4.20 -7.26 10.03
C ILE A 190 4.22 -8.77 9.77
N ASP A 191 4.88 -9.49 10.67
CA ASP A 191 4.98 -10.95 10.62
C ASP A 191 3.74 -11.65 11.22
N TYR A 192 3.60 -12.93 10.92
CA TYR A 192 2.64 -13.85 11.54
C TYR A 192 3.29 -15.20 11.86
N GLN A 193 2.72 -15.93 12.83
CA GLN A 193 3.28 -17.20 13.32
C GLN A 193 2.62 -18.44 12.69
N SER A 194 1.39 -18.31 12.22
CA SER A 194 0.58 -19.40 11.68
C SER A 194 -0.56 -18.84 10.84
N GLU A 195 -1.30 -19.70 10.14
CA GLU A 195 -2.54 -19.31 9.46
C GLU A 195 -3.54 -18.65 10.42
N GLN A 196 -3.77 -19.25 11.57
CA GLN A 196 -4.70 -18.70 12.56
C GLN A 196 -4.30 -17.28 13.00
N ASP A 197 -3.00 -17.07 13.27
CA ASP A 197 -2.48 -15.74 13.64
C ASP A 197 -2.60 -14.75 12.47
N ALA A 198 -2.31 -15.19 11.25
CA ALA A 198 -2.46 -14.36 10.05
C ALA A 198 -3.91 -13.90 9.84
N ILE A 199 -4.87 -14.82 9.88
CA ILE A 199 -6.29 -14.49 9.69
C ILE A 199 -6.79 -13.57 10.82
N ARG A 200 -6.38 -13.83 12.05
CA ARG A 200 -6.68 -12.97 13.19
C ARG A 200 -6.16 -11.55 12.99
N LYS A 201 -4.90 -11.41 12.57
CA LYS A 201 -4.28 -10.10 12.29
C LYS A 201 -4.93 -9.40 11.09
N LEU A 202 -5.31 -10.14 10.04
CA LEU A 202 -6.06 -9.60 8.91
C LEU A 202 -7.40 -9.01 9.36
N ARG A 203 -8.19 -9.74 10.16
CA ARG A 203 -9.48 -9.27 10.68
C ARG A 203 -9.33 -8.02 11.54
N VAL A 204 -8.43 -8.04 12.50
CA VAL A 204 -8.16 -6.89 13.38
C VAL A 204 -7.63 -5.70 12.56
N GLY A 205 -6.67 -5.92 11.66
CA GLY A 205 -6.10 -4.87 10.82
C GLY A 205 -7.15 -4.21 9.92
N THR A 206 -8.03 -5.00 9.32
CA THR A 206 -9.13 -4.50 8.48
C THR A 206 -10.16 -3.72 9.29
N ALA A 207 -10.47 -4.13 10.52
CA ALA A 207 -11.43 -3.44 11.39
C ALA A 207 -10.87 -2.13 11.97
N VAL A 208 -9.62 -2.14 12.45
CA VAL A 208 -9.01 -0.99 13.14
C VAL A 208 -8.37 0.01 12.17
N GLY A 209 -7.96 -0.45 11.01
CA GLY A 209 -7.22 0.35 10.03
C GLY A 209 -7.90 1.64 9.60
N PRO A 210 -9.21 1.67 9.30
CA PRO A 210 -9.92 2.90 8.97
C PRO A 210 -9.95 3.93 10.11
N ILE A 211 -9.99 3.46 11.37
CA ILE A 211 -9.93 4.32 12.56
C ILE A 211 -8.53 4.92 12.68
N LEU A 212 -7.49 4.09 12.57
CA LEU A 212 -6.11 4.57 12.56
C LEU A 212 -5.85 5.55 11.41
N ALA A 213 -6.45 5.30 10.23
CA ALA A 213 -6.34 6.22 9.09
C ALA A 213 -6.87 7.62 9.42
N TRP A 214 -7.88 7.72 10.27
CA TRP A 214 -8.35 9.03 10.76
C TRP A 214 -7.28 9.74 11.59
N PHE A 215 -6.65 9.06 12.52
CA PHE A 215 -5.62 9.65 13.40
C PHE A 215 -4.30 9.92 12.67
N PHE A 216 -4.01 9.17 11.61
CA PHE A 216 -2.79 9.31 10.79
C PHE A 216 -3.06 9.96 9.41
N ARG A 217 -4.16 10.68 9.23
CA ARG A 217 -4.42 11.42 7.98
C ARG A 217 -3.39 12.52 7.75
N ASN A 218 -2.99 12.73 6.51
CA ASN A 218 -1.98 13.71 6.12
C ASN A 218 -2.19 14.19 4.68
N THR A 219 -3.42 14.60 4.34
CA THR A 219 -3.74 15.11 3.01
C THR A 219 -4.41 16.48 3.11
N PRO A 220 -3.64 17.57 3.33
CA PRO A 220 -4.20 18.90 3.47
C PRO A 220 -4.73 19.48 2.15
N TYR A 221 -4.16 19.06 1.00
CA TYR A 221 -4.48 19.61 -0.31
C TYR A 221 -4.89 18.51 -1.29
N PHE A 222 -5.66 18.90 -2.30
CA PHE A 222 -6.08 18.10 -3.43
C PHE A 222 -6.02 18.94 -4.71
N GLU A 223 -5.01 18.74 -5.54
CA GLU A 223 -4.84 19.42 -6.84
C GLU A 223 -4.99 20.97 -6.76
N GLY A 224 -4.29 21.62 -5.85
CA GLY A 224 -4.25 23.09 -5.73
C GLY A 224 -5.32 23.72 -4.87
N VAL A 225 -6.22 22.90 -4.28
CA VAL A 225 -7.25 23.38 -3.34
C VAL A 225 -7.16 22.66 -2.01
N GLU A 226 -7.76 23.22 -0.97
CA GLU A 226 -7.92 22.52 0.30
C GLU A 226 -8.70 21.22 0.10
N ASN A 227 -8.23 20.14 0.71
CA ASN A 227 -8.86 18.83 0.55
C ASN A 227 -10.27 18.80 1.18
N PRO A 228 -11.33 18.56 0.39
CA PRO A 228 -12.70 18.58 0.90
C PRO A 228 -13.13 17.25 1.54
N PHE A 229 -12.27 16.22 1.56
CA PHE A 229 -12.62 14.89 2.02
C PHE A 229 -11.92 14.54 3.34
N PRO A 230 -12.65 14.00 4.33
CA PRO A 230 -12.05 13.60 5.60
C PRO A 230 -10.91 12.59 5.47
N LEU A 231 -11.07 11.60 4.57
CA LEU A 231 -10.13 10.51 4.31
C LEU A 231 -10.00 10.29 2.79
N LEU A 232 -9.27 11.17 2.10
CA LEU A 232 -9.19 11.14 0.63
C LEU A 232 -8.59 9.84 0.10
N ARG A 233 -7.47 9.35 0.67
CA ARG A 233 -6.85 8.10 0.25
C ARG A 233 -7.81 6.92 0.38
N GLN A 234 -8.42 6.72 1.54
CA GLN A 234 -9.38 5.65 1.75
C GLN A 234 -10.55 5.75 0.75
N ARG A 235 -11.06 6.97 0.52
CA ARG A 235 -12.11 7.22 -0.47
C ARG A 235 -11.69 6.79 -1.87
N MET A 236 -10.48 7.10 -2.30
CA MET A 236 -9.99 6.70 -3.62
C MET A 236 -9.98 5.18 -3.78
N TRP A 237 -9.46 4.45 -2.80
CA TRP A 237 -9.41 2.98 -2.84
C TRP A 237 -10.79 2.34 -2.73
N ASP A 238 -11.69 2.85 -1.90
CA ASP A 238 -13.05 2.34 -1.72
C ASP A 238 -13.92 2.43 -2.99
N PHE A 239 -13.64 3.41 -3.85
CA PHE A 239 -14.40 3.64 -5.09
C PHE A 239 -13.58 3.36 -6.36
N LEU A 240 -12.49 2.62 -6.26
CA LEU A 240 -11.63 2.26 -7.38
C LEU A 240 -12.16 1.02 -8.13
N ASP A 241 -11.88 -0.16 -7.63
CA ASP A 241 -12.22 -1.46 -8.24
C ASP A 241 -12.64 -2.46 -7.16
N CYS A 242 -13.94 -2.66 -7.03
CA CYS A 242 -14.51 -3.48 -5.96
C CYS A 242 -14.15 -4.99 -6.04
N GLN A 243 -13.45 -5.42 -7.08
CA GLN A 243 -13.01 -6.82 -7.21
C GLN A 243 -11.64 -7.06 -6.54
N ARG A 244 -10.85 -6.01 -6.29
CA ARG A 244 -9.46 -6.14 -5.82
C ARG A 244 -9.02 -5.12 -4.80
N THR A 245 -9.88 -4.17 -4.44
CA THR A 245 -9.60 -3.12 -3.44
C THR A 245 -10.51 -3.27 -2.24
N ASN A 246 -10.27 -2.47 -1.19
CA ASN A 246 -11.07 -2.47 0.02
C ASN A 246 -10.77 -3.71 0.89
N LEU A 247 -11.74 -4.23 1.62
CA LEU A 247 -11.54 -5.43 2.43
C LEU A 247 -11.62 -6.72 1.59
N ILE A 248 -11.06 -7.80 2.11
CA ILE A 248 -11.11 -9.13 1.50
C ILE A 248 -12.53 -9.69 1.69
N PRO A 249 -13.22 -10.10 0.62
CA PRO A 249 -14.59 -10.62 0.74
C PRO A 249 -14.66 -11.90 1.59
N GLY A 250 -15.60 -11.94 2.53
CA GLY A 250 -15.79 -13.10 3.41
C GLY A 250 -14.76 -13.23 4.52
N LEU A 251 -13.88 -12.24 4.72
CA LEU A 251 -12.83 -12.29 5.74
C LEU A 251 -13.38 -12.59 7.15
N TYR A 252 -14.59 -12.14 7.44
CA TYR A 252 -15.22 -12.34 8.76
C TYR A 252 -16.03 -13.63 8.88
N ASP A 253 -16.07 -14.50 7.84
CA ASP A 253 -16.66 -15.83 7.96
C ASP A 253 -15.79 -16.72 8.87
N ASP A 254 -16.43 -17.48 9.78
CA ASP A 254 -15.73 -18.30 10.79
C ASP A 254 -14.70 -19.28 10.21
N ARG A 255 -14.95 -19.76 8.99
CA ARG A 255 -14.12 -20.76 8.31
C ARG A 255 -13.10 -20.16 7.34
N PHE A 256 -13.06 -18.84 7.21
CA PHE A 256 -12.14 -18.18 6.30
C PHE A 256 -10.68 -18.50 6.63
N GLY A 257 -9.93 -18.94 5.62
CA GLY A 257 -8.53 -19.32 5.72
C GLY A 257 -7.70 -18.91 4.51
N TRP A 258 -6.47 -19.39 4.44
CA TRP A 258 -5.55 -19.09 3.34
C TRP A 258 -6.05 -19.57 1.98
N GLU A 259 -6.74 -20.72 1.95
CA GLU A 259 -7.35 -21.23 0.71
C GLU A 259 -8.41 -20.28 0.16
N ASP A 260 -9.27 -19.73 1.03
CA ASP A 260 -10.31 -18.78 0.63
C ASP A 260 -9.70 -17.51 0.05
N TYR A 261 -8.65 -16.98 0.71
CA TYR A 261 -7.91 -15.83 0.17
C TYR A 261 -7.21 -16.15 -1.16
N ALA A 262 -6.60 -17.32 -1.29
CA ALA A 262 -5.98 -17.74 -2.54
C ALA A 262 -7.02 -17.85 -3.67
N VAL A 263 -8.22 -18.39 -3.39
CA VAL A 263 -9.34 -18.47 -4.34
C VAL A 263 -9.79 -17.06 -4.74
N ASP A 264 -9.95 -16.14 -3.80
CA ASP A 264 -10.30 -14.74 -4.09
C ASP A 264 -9.31 -14.11 -5.08
N VAL A 265 -8.02 -14.20 -4.76
CA VAL A 265 -6.94 -13.65 -5.57
C VAL A 265 -6.88 -14.28 -6.97
N LEU A 266 -6.97 -15.62 -7.07
CA LEU A 266 -6.82 -16.35 -8.33
C LEU A 266 -8.01 -16.24 -9.25
N SER A 267 -9.20 -16.03 -8.72
CA SER A 267 -10.44 -15.90 -9.50
C SER A 267 -10.69 -14.49 -10.01
N THR A 268 -10.05 -13.49 -9.42
CA THR A 268 -10.15 -12.11 -9.87
C THR A 268 -9.47 -11.92 -11.23
N PRO A 269 -10.13 -11.33 -12.25
CA PRO A 269 -9.52 -11.05 -13.53
C PRO A 269 -8.25 -10.20 -13.38
N MET A 270 -7.18 -10.57 -14.08
CA MET A 270 -5.92 -9.85 -14.04
C MET A 270 -6.02 -8.52 -14.79
N MET A 271 -5.31 -7.48 -14.34
CA MET A 271 -5.19 -6.22 -15.10
C MET A 271 -4.29 -6.39 -16.32
N PHE A 272 -3.23 -7.19 -16.18
CA PHE A 272 -2.29 -7.54 -17.25
C PHE A 272 -1.65 -8.89 -16.92
N ALA A 273 -1.24 -9.60 -17.97
CA ALA A 273 -0.39 -10.76 -17.85
C ALA A 273 1.07 -10.33 -17.95
N ASP A 274 1.90 -10.87 -17.07
CA ASP A 274 3.35 -10.79 -17.17
C ASP A 274 3.93 -12.20 -17.21
N LEU A 275 4.38 -12.60 -18.38
CA LEU A 275 4.94 -13.92 -18.68
C LEU A 275 6.47 -13.89 -18.78
N THR A 276 7.12 -12.81 -18.36
CA THR A 276 8.58 -12.63 -18.52
C THR A 276 9.37 -13.78 -17.88
N HIS A 277 8.91 -14.27 -16.75
CA HIS A 277 9.53 -15.36 -16.01
C HIS A 277 8.71 -16.67 -16.04
N THR A 278 7.78 -16.79 -17.00
CA THR A 278 7.03 -18.02 -17.26
C THR A 278 7.83 -18.90 -18.23
N PRO A 279 8.27 -20.11 -17.83
CA PRO A 279 9.14 -20.96 -18.68
C PRO A 279 8.57 -21.23 -20.06
N GLU A 280 7.26 -21.42 -20.17
CA GLU A 280 6.55 -21.71 -21.43
C GLU A 280 6.48 -20.51 -22.37
N ALA A 281 6.80 -19.32 -21.89
CA ALA A 281 6.86 -18.10 -22.68
C ALA A 281 8.29 -17.79 -23.20
N GLU A 282 9.24 -18.69 -22.94
CA GLU A 282 10.59 -18.55 -23.51
C GLU A 282 10.54 -18.48 -25.03
N GLY A 283 11.21 -17.47 -25.59
CA GLY A 283 11.22 -17.22 -27.05
C GLY A 283 10.01 -16.45 -27.59
N LEU A 284 9.00 -16.13 -26.78
CA LEU A 284 7.92 -15.26 -27.20
C LEU A 284 8.44 -13.81 -27.37
N PRO A 285 7.90 -13.06 -28.35
CA PRO A 285 8.12 -11.62 -28.45
C PRO A 285 7.70 -10.90 -27.14
N GLU A 286 8.42 -9.86 -26.75
CA GLU A 286 8.18 -9.11 -25.51
C GLU A 286 6.73 -8.59 -25.42
N ALA A 287 6.17 -8.08 -26.51
CA ALA A 287 4.78 -7.65 -26.58
C ALA A 287 3.74 -8.77 -26.32
N GLN A 288 4.13 -10.04 -26.37
CA GLN A 288 3.25 -11.16 -26.03
C GLN A 288 3.44 -11.61 -24.57
N LYS A 289 4.58 -11.27 -23.96
CA LYS A 289 4.84 -11.53 -22.54
C LYS A 289 4.13 -10.53 -21.64
N HIS A 290 4.04 -9.27 -22.07
CA HIS A 290 3.28 -8.22 -21.38
C HIS A 290 2.03 -7.89 -22.20
N ARG A 291 0.85 -8.27 -21.71
CA ARG A 291 -0.42 -7.99 -22.42
C ARG A 291 -1.54 -7.66 -21.45
N ALA A 292 -2.47 -6.84 -21.89
CA ALA A 292 -3.73 -6.63 -21.17
C ALA A 292 -4.46 -7.97 -20.96
N ALA A 293 -5.03 -8.16 -19.77
CA ALA A 293 -5.71 -9.39 -19.37
C ALA A 293 -7.00 -9.10 -18.58
N PHE A 294 -7.73 -8.06 -18.95
CA PHE A 294 -8.86 -7.50 -18.19
C PHE A 294 -10.03 -8.45 -17.94
N ARG A 295 -10.05 -9.61 -18.58
CA ARG A 295 -11.10 -10.62 -18.44
C ARG A 295 -10.55 -11.99 -18.07
N ASP A 296 -9.24 -12.18 -18.18
CA ASP A 296 -8.59 -13.46 -17.92
C ASP A 296 -8.13 -13.49 -16.46
N ASN A 297 -8.47 -14.55 -15.76
CA ASN A 297 -7.93 -14.82 -14.43
C ASN A 297 -6.60 -15.58 -14.49
N ALA A 298 -5.99 -15.85 -13.33
CA ALA A 298 -4.70 -16.53 -13.28
C ALA A 298 -4.70 -17.91 -13.96
N GLY A 299 -5.80 -18.66 -13.88
CA GLY A 299 -5.93 -19.99 -14.51
C GLY A 299 -6.04 -19.96 -16.03
N GLU A 300 -6.43 -18.81 -16.61
CA GLU A 300 -6.50 -18.60 -18.05
C GLU A 300 -5.18 -18.05 -18.62
N ILE A 301 -4.33 -17.48 -17.74
CA ILE A 301 -3.05 -16.89 -18.12
C ILE A 301 -1.90 -17.89 -17.95
N TYR A 302 -1.87 -18.58 -16.82
CA TYR A 302 -0.78 -19.48 -16.46
C TYR A 302 -1.13 -20.95 -16.77
N PRO A 303 -0.13 -21.77 -17.14
CA PRO A 303 -0.33 -23.19 -17.44
C PRO A 303 -0.85 -24.00 -16.25
N ASP A 304 -1.41 -25.20 -16.53
CA ASP A 304 -1.87 -26.17 -15.52
C ASP A 304 -0.70 -26.86 -14.81
N ARG A 305 0.04 -26.08 -14.03
CA ARG A 305 1.11 -26.49 -13.12
C ARG A 305 1.14 -25.61 -11.89
N GLU A 306 2.03 -25.89 -10.96
CA GLU A 306 2.33 -24.96 -9.86
C GLU A 306 2.88 -23.63 -10.42
N LEU A 307 2.48 -22.53 -9.77
CA LEU A 307 3.04 -21.22 -10.06
C LEU A 307 4.45 -21.11 -9.48
N ASN A 308 5.36 -20.49 -10.21
CA ASN A 308 6.66 -20.14 -9.67
C ASN A 308 6.58 -18.90 -8.77
N ALA A 309 7.66 -18.57 -8.07
CA ALA A 309 7.68 -17.44 -7.11
C ALA A 309 7.36 -16.09 -7.77
N TYR A 310 7.77 -15.88 -9.03
CA TYR A 310 7.47 -14.65 -9.75
C TYR A 310 5.97 -14.56 -10.08
N GLU A 311 5.38 -15.63 -10.59
CA GLU A 311 3.96 -15.71 -10.95
C GLU A 311 3.06 -15.53 -9.71
N VAL A 312 3.44 -16.13 -8.56
CA VAL A 312 2.75 -15.91 -7.28
C VAL A 312 2.80 -14.44 -6.88
N ASN A 313 3.98 -13.82 -6.90
CA ASN A 313 4.12 -12.41 -6.55
C ASN A 313 3.37 -11.51 -7.54
N HIS A 314 3.37 -11.85 -8.83
CA HIS A 314 2.63 -11.08 -9.83
C HIS A 314 1.13 -11.09 -9.56
N VAL A 315 0.54 -12.28 -9.34
CA VAL A 315 -0.90 -12.40 -9.04
C VAL A 315 -1.26 -11.60 -7.79
N LEU A 316 -0.51 -11.75 -6.70
CA LEU A 316 -0.74 -10.99 -5.45
C LEU A 316 -0.56 -9.48 -5.64
N SER A 317 0.37 -9.05 -6.50
CA SER A 317 0.65 -7.62 -6.74
C SER A 317 -0.48 -6.87 -7.45
N THR A 318 -1.45 -7.58 -8.00
CA THR A 318 -2.63 -6.99 -8.67
C THR A 318 -3.82 -6.79 -7.73
N HIS A 319 -3.67 -7.13 -6.45
CA HIS A 319 -4.66 -6.92 -5.39
C HIS A 319 -4.22 -5.80 -4.47
N PHE A 320 -5.14 -4.90 -4.15
CA PHE A 320 -4.90 -3.68 -3.38
C PHE A 320 -5.87 -3.61 -2.19
N ASN A 321 -6.05 -4.75 -1.51
CA ASN A 321 -6.83 -4.77 -0.28
C ASN A 321 -6.22 -3.84 0.77
N ASP A 322 -7.05 -3.31 1.66
CA ASP A 322 -6.63 -2.43 2.76
C ASP A 322 -5.60 -3.10 3.67
N VAL A 323 -5.75 -4.41 3.86
CA VAL A 323 -4.76 -5.29 4.49
C VAL A 323 -4.51 -6.45 3.53
N ARG A 324 -3.29 -6.60 3.06
CA ARG A 324 -2.91 -7.60 2.06
C ARG A 324 -2.07 -8.70 2.69
N LEU A 325 -2.42 -9.96 2.43
CA LEU A 325 -1.61 -11.10 2.82
C LEU A 325 -0.60 -11.43 1.71
N LYS A 326 0.65 -11.50 2.12
CA LYS A 326 1.78 -12.07 1.39
C LYS A 326 2.44 -13.13 2.28
N ASN A 327 3.74 -13.36 2.16
CA ASN A 327 4.52 -14.03 3.20
C ASN A 327 4.81 -13.13 4.41
N PHE A 328 4.06 -12.06 4.54
CA PHE A 328 3.88 -11.12 5.65
C PHE A 328 2.50 -10.46 5.50
N ILE A 329 2.06 -9.69 6.50
CA ILE A 329 0.83 -8.89 6.41
C ILE A 329 1.21 -7.44 6.16
N GLU A 330 0.64 -6.83 5.13
CA GLU A 330 0.88 -5.45 4.73
C GLU A 330 -0.36 -4.60 5.04
N LEU A 331 -0.19 -3.64 5.92
CA LEU A 331 -1.21 -2.68 6.35
C LEU A 331 -1.05 -1.41 5.50
N ARG A 332 -2.10 -0.96 4.78
CA ARG A 332 -2.01 -0.02 3.66
C ARG A 332 -2.90 1.22 3.76
N HIS A 333 -3.53 1.43 4.91
CA HIS A 333 -4.61 2.42 5.05
C HIS A 333 -4.18 3.88 4.99
N TRP A 334 -2.92 4.19 5.30
CA TRP A 334 -2.51 5.54 5.70
C TRP A 334 -1.98 6.37 4.56
N ASP A 335 -2.13 7.69 4.69
CA ASP A 335 -1.45 8.68 3.87
C ASP A 335 0.08 8.56 4.02
N SER A 336 0.83 9.14 3.10
CA SER A 336 2.27 9.31 3.30
C SER A 336 2.53 10.22 4.50
N LEU A 337 3.43 9.78 5.38
CA LEU A 337 3.73 10.41 6.65
C LEU A 337 5.19 10.85 6.74
N PRO A 338 5.48 12.00 7.37
CA PRO A 338 6.83 12.30 7.84
C PRO A 338 7.37 11.17 8.72
N VAL A 339 8.68 10.98 8.74
CA VAL A 339 9.29 9.80 9.39
C VAL A 339 8.95 9.68 10.87
N GLU A 340 8.82 10.79 11.58
CA GLU A 340 8.42 10.82 12.99
C GLU A 340 7.01 10.24 13.18
N ARG A 341 6.08 10.57 12.28
CA ARG A 341 4.72 10.02 12.31
C ARG A 341 4.69 8.57 11.80
N ALA A 342 5.51 8.21 10.82
CA ALA A 342 5.67 6.83 10.36
C ALA A 342 6.23 5.94 11.46
N GLN A 343 7.20 6.43 12.24
CA GLN A 343 7.72 5.74 13.42
C GLN A 343 6.60 5.55 14.48
N ARG A 344 5.84 6.61 14.80
CA ARG A 344 4.71 6.52 15.73
C ARG A 344 3.66 5.52 15.27
N LEU A 345 3.35 5.51 13.98
CA LEU A 345 2.46 4.50 13.40
C LEU A 345 3.01 3.09 13.61
N THR A 346 4.30 2.88 13.35
CA THR A 346 4.96 1.57 13.55
C THR A 346 4.93 1.15 15.02
N GLU A 347 5.17 2.07 15.97
CA GLU A 347 5.03 1.83 17.41
C GLU A 347 3.60 1.39 17.78
N VAL A 348 2.58 2.09 17.26
CA VAL A 348 1.17 1.72 17.48
C VAL A 348 0.87 0.34 16.91
N ILE A 349 1.30 0.06 15.69
CA ILE A 349 1.11 -1.26 15.06
C ILE A 349 1.78 -2.35 15.90
N GLY A 350 3.02 -2.14 16.35
CA GLY A 350 3.70 -3.09 17.25
C GLY A 350 2.94 -3.32 18.55
N ALA A 351 2.46 -2.26 19.17
CA ALA A 351 1.68 -2.37 20.41
C ALA A 351 0.34 -3.11 20.24
N LEU A 352 -0.30 -2.99 19.08
CA LEU A 352 -1.60 -3.63 18.81
C LEU A 352 -1.47 -5.07 18.32
N PHE A 353 -0.45 -5.39 17.50
CA PHE A 353 -0.35 -6.68 16.81
C PHE A 353 0.72 -7.62 17.36
N TYR A 354 1.72 -7.09 18.06
CA TYR A 354 2.78 -7.89 18.69
C TYR A 354 2.66 -7.99 20.20
N ASN A 355 1.73 -7.29 20.81
CA ASN A 355 1.35 -7.50 22.21
C ASN A 355 0.12 -8.41 22.28
N ASP A 356 0.28 -9.64 22.79
CA ASP A 356 -0.78 -10.65 22.81
C ASP A 356 -2.04 -10.17 23.55
N ALA A 357 -1.88 -9.47 24.69
CA ALA A 357 -3.02 -8.98 25.46
C ALA A 357 -3.82 -7.90 24.69
N ASN A 358 -3.15 -7.04 23.94
CA ASN A 358 -3.81 -6.05 23.09
C ASN A 358 -4.48 -6.70 21.89
N LEU A 359 -3.80 -7.64 21.22
CA LEU A 359 -4.37 -8.36 20.10
C LEU A 359 -5.57 -9.21 20.51
N ASP A 360 -5.51 -9.88 21.71
CA ASP A 360 -6.64 -10.60 22.29
C ASP A 360 -7.83 -9.69 22.58
N ARG A 361 -7.58 -8.52 23.16
CA ARG A 361 -8.60 -7.50 23.45
C ARG A 361 -9.28 -7.02 22.18
N LEU A 362 -8.51 -6.70 21.13
CA LEU A 362 -9.04 -6.27 19.84
C LEU A 362 -9.84 -7.38 19.14
N THR A 363 -9.30 -8.61 19.15
CA THR A 363 -9.98 -9.78 18.59
C THR A 363 -11.33 -9.98 19.28
N SER A 364 -11.36 -9.90 20.61
CA SER A 364 -12.61 -10.07 21.38
C SER A 364 -13.60 -8.91 21.16
N TYR A 365 -13.09 -7.68 20.98
CA TYR A 365 -13.95 -6.53 20.73
C TYR A 365 -14.63 -6.60 19.35
N PHE A 366 -13.90 -7.07 18.35
CA PHE A 366 -14.36 -7.22 16.98
C PHE A 366 -14.95 -8.60 16.66
N ASP A 367 -15.15 -9.43 17.68
CA ASP A 367 -15.79 -10.73 17.50
C ASP A 367 -17.24 -10.56 16.99
N GLY A 368 -17.60 -11.37 15.99
CA GLY A 368 -18.94 -11.33 15.38
C GLY A 368 -19.15 -10.18 14.38
N LEU A 369 -18.14 -9.40 14.02
CA LEU A 369 -18.23 -8.46 12.91
C LEU A 369 -18.51 -9.20 11.59
N SER A 370 -19.16 -8.50 10.68
CA SER A 370 -19.30 -8.86 9.28
C SER A 370 -18.54 -7.87 8.38
N ASP A 371 -18.35 -8.23 7.12
CA ASP A 371 -17.83 -7.32 6.10
C ASP A 371 -18.61 -6.01 6.02
N LEU A 372 -19.96 -6.08 6.22
CA LEU A 372 -20.82 -4.90 6.18
C LEU A 372 -20.56 -3.93 7.34
N ASP A 373 -20.29 -4.43 8.54
CA ASP A 373 -20.00 -3.58 9.70
C ASP A 373 -18.74 -2.73 9.46
N VAL A 374 -17.72 -3.32 8.81
CA VAL A 374 -16.50 -2.59 8.45
C VAL A 374 -16.77 -1.56 7.35
N LEU A 375 -17.52 -1.93 6.32
CA LEU A 375 -17.91 -0.99 5.25
C LEU A 375 -18.74 0.18 5.78
N GLU A 376 -19.63 -0.07 6.74
CA GLU A 376 -20.43 0.96 7.41
C GLU A 376 -19.55 1.89 8.27
N ALA A 377 -18.58 1.34 9.01
CA ALA A 377 -17.62 2.13 9.77
C ALA A 377 -16.77 3.03 8.86
N LYS A 378 -16.29 2.52 7.73
CA LYS A 378 -15.57 3.29 6.70
C LYS A 378 -16.47 4.41 6.14
N ALA A 379 -17.71 4.09 5.78
CA ALA A 379 -18.67 5.08 5.26
C ALA A 379 -19.01 6.15 6.30
N ASN A 380 -19.11 5.79 7.58
CA ASN A 380 -19.36 6.71 8.68
C ASN A 380 -18.20 7.72 8.84
N LEU A 381 -16.95 7.25 8.86
CA LEU A 381 -15.76 8.09 8.90
C LEU A 381 -15.70 9.07 7.71
N GLN A 382 -15.99 8.58 6.50
CA GLN A 382 -16.03 9.39 5.28
C GLN A 382 -17.13 10.47 5.29
N ALA A 383 -18.26 10.18 5.92
CA ALA A 383 -19.41 11.07 5.93
C ALA A 383 -19.34 12.14 7.04
N HIS A 384 -18.82 11.78 8.20
CA HIS A 384 -18.93 12.57 9.42
C HIS A 384 -17.61 13.11 9.96
N GLY A 385 -16.47 12.62 9.46
CA GLY A 385 -15.15 13.14 9.86
C GLY A 385 -14.96 13.10 11.38
N ALA A 386 -14.70 14.26 12.00
CA ALA A 386 -14.47 14.37 13.44
C ALA A 386 -15.68 13.97 14.31
N GLU A 387 -16.91 14.00 13.76
CA GLU A 387 -18.13 13.62 14.46
C GLU A 387 -18.54 12.16 14.16
N SER A 388 -17.66 11.39 13.57
CA SER A 388 -17.93 9.99 13.23
C SER A 388 -18.01 9.10 14.46
N THR A 389 -18.79 8.03 14.30
CA THR A 389 -18.98 7.00 15.33
C THR A 389 -18.81 5.61 14.73
N PRO A 390 -17.58 5.27 14.22
CA PRO A 390 -17.34 3.94 13.66
C PRO A 390 -17.63 2.86 14.71
N TYR A 391 -18.31 1.80 14.30
CA TYR A 391 -18.81 0.73 15.19
C TYR A 391 -19.60 1.24 16.39
N GLY A 392 -20.32 2.37 16.24
CA GLY A 392 -21.17 2.97 17.27
C GLY A 392 -20.42 3.69 18.41
N GLN A 393 -19.11 3.85 18.32
CA GLN A 393 -18.29 4.53 19.32
C GLN A 393 -17.68 5.84 18.79
N PRO A 394 -17.63 6.91 19.60
CA PRO A 394 -17.03 8.18 19.20
C PRO A 394 -15.48 8.04 19.08
N LEU A 395 -14.85 8.97 18.38
CA LEU A 395 -13.39 8.94 18.15
C LEU A 395 -12.58 9.02 19.45
N ASP A 396 -13.06 9.75 20.45
CA ASP A 396 -12.39 9.82 21.76
C ASP A 396 -12.30 8.46 22.45
N PHE A 397 -13.36 7.63 22.33
CA PHE A 397 -13.31 6.24 22.80
C PHE A 397 -12.21 5.46 22.06
N TRP A 398 -12.11 5.60 20.77
CA TRP A 398 -11.10 4.89 19.98
C TRP A 398 -9.68 5.36 20.31
N GLN A 399 -9.50 6.64 20.55
CA GLN A 399 -8.20 7.19 20.96
C GLN A 399 -7.73 6.55 22.27
N GLU A 400 -8.59 6.48 23.28
CA GLU A 400 -8.30 5.82 24.54
C GLU A 400 -8.15 4.29 24.38
N PHE A 401 -9.10 3.66 23.68
CA PHE A 401 -9.12 2.20 23.50
C PHE A 401 -7.91 1.67 22.73
N LEU A 402 -7.38 2.40 21.77
CA LEU A 402 -6.19 2.03 20.99
C LEU A 402 -4.88 2.53 21.62
N GLY A 403 -4.93 3.24 22.75
CA GLY A 403 -3.75 3.77 23.43
C GLY A 403 -3.02 4.85 22.63
N LEU A 404 -3.77 5.67 21.90
CA LEU A 404 -3.23 6.73 21.05
C LEU A 404 -3.00 8.04 21.79
N GLU A 405 -3.43 8.15 23.04
CA GLU A 405 -3.20 9.30 23.88
C GLU A 405 -1.70 9.50 24.11
N GLY A 406 -1.22 10.70 23.87
CA GLY A 406 0.19 11.05 23.99
C GLY A 406 1.10 10.54 22.86
N LEU A 407 0.67 9.62 22.01
CA LEU A 407 1.44 9.20 20.83
C LEU A 407 1.31 10.17 19.64
N LEU A 408 0.17 10.90 19.58
CA LEU A 408 -0.15 11.81 18.47
C LEU A 408 -0.11 13.29 18.87
N ALA A 409 -0.03 13.59 20.17
CA ALA A 409 -0.26 14.94 20.70
C ALA A 409 0.80 15.99 20.30
N ASP A 410 2.04 15.58 20.02
CA ASP A 410 3.17 16.51 19.83
C ASP A 410 3.99 16.24 18.55
N VAL A 411 3.39 15.63 17.52
CA VAL A 411 4.13 15.35 16.29
C VAL A 411 4.03 16.54 15.33
N PRO A 412 5.15 17.17 14.92
CA PRO A 412 5.16 18.17 13.88
C PRO A 412 4.47 17.66 12.62
N GLY A 413 3.53 18.43 12.07
CA GLY A 413 2.78 18.02 10.88
C GLY A 413 1.43 17.36 11.17
N ASP A 414 0.95 17.32 12.40
CA ASP A 414 -0.42 16.89 12.71
C ASP A 414 -1.44 17.87 12.11
N PRO A 415 -2.41 17.41 11.28
CA PRO A 415 -3.48 18.27 10.74
C PRO A 415 -4.35 18.92 11.83
N ALA A 416 -4.37 18.38 13.06
CA ALA A 416 -5.01 19.00 14.20
C ALA A 416 -4.26 20.26 14.68
N HIS A 417 -3.00 20.44 14.23
CA HIS A 417 -2.15 21.60 14.57
C HIS A 417 -1.56 22.23 13.29
N PRO A 418 -2.38 22.96 12.49
CA PRO A 418 -1.98 23.49 11.18
C PRO A 418 -0.82 24.50 11.23
N ASP A 419 -0.50 25.06 12.39
CA ASP A 419 0.57 26.04 12.54
C ASP A 419 1.99 25.43 12.42
N VAL A 420 2.13 24.10 12.43
CA VAL A 420 3.41 23.41 12.31
C VAL A 420 3.80 23.15 10.85
N PHE A 421 2.90 23.37 9.90
CA PHE A 421 3.16 23.19 8.45
C PHE A 421 3.86 24.40 7.79
N GLN A 422 4.16 25.47 8.52
CA GLN A 422 4.73 26.73 7.99
C GLN A 422 6.25 26.87 8.20
N ALA A 423 6.99 25.77 8.37
CA ALA A 423 8.46 25.87 8.46
C ALA A 423 9.14 25.07 7.35
#